data_bfd73156203f08f7ba3be0d0fca487c4
#
_entry.id   bfd73156203f08f7ba3be0d0fca487c4
#
_cell.length_a   1.000
_cell.length_b   1.000
_cell.length_c   1.000
_cell.angle_alpha   90.00
_cell.angle_beta   90.00
_cell.angle_gamma   90.00
#
_symmetry.space_group_name_H-M   'P 1'
#
loop_
_entity.id
_entity.type
_entity.pdbx_description
1 polymer ?
#
loop_
_entity_poly.entity_id
_entity_poly.type
_entity_poly.pdbx_seq_one_letter_code
_entity_poly.pdbx_strand_id
1 'polypeptide(L)'
;MKRLLITLIVLLSGVLTFVVGNAARNSTSFSQDIPKESKEQPKKVKLDTDSLDDKWGEVAFDHETHTLKNYTPDGKTVGTCVECHHTDQPKANLKPPLVTSERNVVLTAEVLKDAAAGPVKMCRGCHLQAGDDSKPLPVITKDGKQVKLDNEVAYHTNCFACHDAAIKARPDLATKISGSDPRGCVKCHVAK
;
A
#
# COMPACT_ATOMS: atom_id res chain seq x y z
N MET A 1 5.77 71.94 -3.64
CA MET A 1 6.71 70.85 -3.34
C MET A 1 6.11 69.79 -2.37
N LYS A 2 5.41 70.13 -1.30
CA LYS A 2 4.86 69.13 -0.34
C LYS A 2 3.82 68.19 -0.92
N ARG A 3 2.97 68.63 -1.87
CA ARG A 3 1.93 67.78 -2.47
C ARG A 3 2.47 66.73 -3.45
N LEU A 4 3.58 67.00 -4.11
CA LEU A 4 4.24 66.05 -5.04
C LEU A 4 4.89 64.91 -4.30
N LEU A 5 5.45 65.17 -3.10
CA LEU A 5 6.10 64.16 -2.29
C LEU A 5 5.15 63.11 -1.71
N ILE A 6 3.89 63.54 -1.34
CA ILE A 6 2.88 62.66 -0.80
C ILE A 6 2.36 61.70 -1.88
N THR A 7 2.18 62.18 -3.11
CA THR A 7 1.72 61.34 -4.23
C THR A 7 2.76 60.28 -4.62
N LEU A 8 4.03 60.57 -4.50
CA LEU A 8 5.09 59.61 -4.79
C LEU A 8 5.19 58.49 -3.75
N ILE A 9 4.97 58.82 -2.47
CA ILE A 9 4.98 57.84 -1.38
C ILE A 9 3.81 56.87 -1.47
N VAL A 10 2.61 57.36 -1.87
CA VAL A 10 1.42 56.51 -2.05
C VAL A 10 1.56 55.59 -3.25
N LEU A 11 2.25 55.97 -4.31
CA LEU A 11 2.52 55.11 -5.47
C LEU A 11 3.60 54.09 -5.18
N LEU A 12 4.59 54.37 -4.33
CA LEU A 12 5.61 53.37 -3.95
C LEU A 12 5.05 52.33 -2.96
N SER A 13 4.12 52.71 -2.09
CA SER A 13 3.51 51.74 -1.16
C SER A 13 2.50 50.80 -1.83
N GLY A 14 1.88 51.22 -2.94
CA GLY A 14 0.95 50.40 -3.71
C GLY A 14 1.63 49.26 -4.51
N VAL A 15 2.88 49.43 -4.90
CA VAL A 15 3.62 48.41 -5.67
C VAL A 15 4.21 47.34 -4.77
N LEU A 16 4.51 47.65 -3.49
CA LEU A 16 5.11 46.68 -2.58
C LEU A 16 4.12 45.65 -2.01
N THR A 17 2.83 45.93 -2.04
CA THR A 17 1.78 45.01 -1.55
C THR A 17 1.31 43.99 -2.57
N PHE A 18 1.70 44.11 -3.85
CA PHE A 18 1.22 43.20 -4.91
C PHE A 18 2.19 42.04 -5.20
N VAL A 19 3.39 42.01 -4.62
CA VAL A 19 4.43 40.98 -4.89
C VAL A 19 4.44 39.85 -3.85
N VAL A 20 3.72 39.98 -2.74
CA VAL A 20 3.71 38.97 -1.66
C VAL A 20 2.55 37.97 -1.77
N GLY A 21 1.67 38.11 -2.76
CA GLY A 21 0.42 37.35 -2.85
C GLY A 21 0.42 36.06 -3.68
N ASN A 22 1.50 35.72 -4.39
CA ASN A 22 1.53 34.55 -5.27
C ASN A 22 2.74 33.64 -5.05
N ALA A 23 3.09 33.35 -3.80
CA ALA A 23 3.70 32.07 -3.50
C ALA A 23 2.61 31.00 -3.62
N ALA A 24 2.19 30.69 -4.85
CA ALA A 24 1.49 29.46 -5.16
C ALA A 24 2.31 28.36 -4.54
N ARG A 25 1.77 27.71 -3.52
CA ARG A 25 2.25 26.43 -3.03
C ARG A 25 2.13 25.48 -4.22
N ASN A 26 3.19 25.39 -5.01
CA ASN A 26 3.43 24.24 -5.84
C ASN A 26 3.63 23.07 -4.86
N SER A 27 2.53 22.54 -4.36
CA SER A 27 2.46 21.17 -3.93
C SER A 27 2.71 20.37 -5.19
N THR A 28 3.97 20.14 -5.52
CA THR A 28 4.34 19.05 -6.41
C THR A 28 3.86 17.81 -5.69
N SER A 29 2.65 17.40 -6.02
CA SER A 29 2.16 16.06 -5.80
C SER A 29 3.16 15.14 -6.52
N PHE A 30 4.14 14.65 -5.80
CA PHE A 30 4.95 13.51 -6.20
C PHE A 30 4.05 12.29 -6.11
N SER A 31 3.11 12.19 -7.04
CA SER A 31 2.55 10.89 -7.40
C SER A 31 3.69 10.14 -8.07
N GLN A 32 4.52 9.46 -7.29
CA GLN A 32 5.36 8.42 -7.84
C GLN A 32 4.41 7.42 -8.51
N ASP A 33 4.58 7.26 -9.80
CA ASP A 33 3.79 6.31 -10.60
C ASP A 33 4.21 4.90 -10.16
N ILE A 34 3.57 4.41 -9.09
CA ILE A 34 3.88 3.11 -8.51
C ILE A 34 3.48 2.06 -9.53
N PRO A 35 4.39 1.15 -9.90
CA PRO A 35 4.07 0.09 -10.83
C PRO A 35 2.83 -0.67 -10.35
N LYS A 36 1.82 -0.78 -11.22
CA LYS A 36 0.58 -1.52 -10.92
C LYS A 36 0.73 -3.01 -11.13
N GLU A 37 1.81 -3.41 -11.82
CA GLU A 37 2.14 -4.80 -12.15
C GLU A 37 3.63 -4.95 -12.41
N SER A 38 4.19 -6.14 -12.16
CA SER A 38 5.60 -6.44 -12.41
C SER A 38 5.82 -7.92 -12.72
N LYS A 39 6.87 -8.22 -13.48
CA LYS A 39 7.44 -9.57 -13.62
C LYS A 39 8.61 -9.82 -12.67
N GLU A 40 9.07 -8.80 -12.00
CA GLU A 40 10.17 -8.93 -11.04
C GLU A 40 9.67 -9.55 -9.73
N GLN A 41 10.52 -10.37 -9.13
CA GLN A 41 10.34 -10.88 -7.78
C GLN A 41 11.34 -10.17 -6.86
N PRO A 42 10.95 -9.05 -6.26
CA PRO A 42 11.86 -8.27 -5.42
C PRO A 42 12.16 -9.04 -4.13
N LYS A 43 13.40 -8.95 -3.64
CA LYS A 43 13.77 -9.57 -2.36
C LYS A 43 13.20 -8.80 -1.17
N LYS A 44 13.25 -7.48 -1.24
CA LYS A 44 12.74 -6.55 -0.22
C LYS A 44 11.93 -5.47 -0.88
N VAL A 45 10.84 -5.10 -0.23
CA VAL A 45 9.94 -4.05 -0.68
C VAL A 45 9.72 -3.08 0.48
N LYS A 46 9.74 -1.79 0.18
CA LYS A 46 9.27 -0.76 1.10
C LYS A 46 7.82 -0.47 0.76
N LEU A 47 6.93 -0.76 1.68
CA LEU A 47 5.51 -0.44 1.56
C LEU A 47 5.28 0.93 2.22
N ASP A 48 4.29 1.66 1.73
CA ASP A 48 3.84 2.92 2.31
C ASP A 48 4.80 4.13 2.14
N THR A 49 5.76 4.04 1.21
CA THR A 49 6.72 5.15 0.95
C THR A 49 6.07 6.39 0.34
N ASP A 50 4.87 6.25 -0.19
CA ASP A 50 4.12 7.28 -0.92
C ASP A 50 2.74 7.53 -0.32
N SER A 51 2.51 7.11 0.91
CA SER A 51 1.26 7.37 1.62
C SER A 51 1.03 8.87 1.80
N LEU A 52 -0.18 9.31 1.48
CA LEU A 52 -0.57 10.73 1.57
C LEU A 52 -0.85 11.17 3.00
N ASP A 53 -1.31 10.24 3.85
CA ASP A 53 -1.64 10.47 5.26
C ASP A 53 -0.87 9.45 6.12
N ASP A 54 0.43 9.56 6.06
CA ASP A 54 1.34 8.64 6.69
C ASP A 54 1.54 8.97 8.18
N LYS A 55 0.73 8.37 9.01
CA LYS A 55 0.84 8.45 10.48
C LYS A 55 2.02 7.64 11.02
N TRP A 56 2.35 6.54 10.36
CA TRP A 56 3.43 5.62 10.71
C TRP A 56 4.43 5.59 9.55
N GLY A 57 5.69 5.33 9.79
CA GLY A 57 6.67 5.22 8.72
C GLY A 57 6.47 3.98 7.83
N GLU A 58 7.29 3.89 6.80
CA GLU A 58 7.28 2.78 5.84
C GLU A 58 7.42 1.40 6.51
N VAL A 59 6.92 0.37 5.84
CA VAL A 59 7.11 -1.03 6.23
C VAL A 59 8.20 -1.65 5.36
N ALA A 60 9.27 -2.13 5.99
CA ALA A 60 10.33 -2.90 5.32
C ALA A 60 9.90 -4.36 5.19
N PHE A 61 9.20 -4.70 4.12
CA PHE A 61 8.71 -6.05 3.86
C PHE A 61 9.81 -6.91 3.23
N ASP A 62 10.18 -8.01 3.89
CA ASP A 62 11.12 -8.99 3.36
C ASP A 62 10.35 -10.06 2.56
N HIS A 63 10.16 -9.79 1.27
CA HIS A 63 9.44 -10.67 0.36
C HIS A 63 10.13 -12.03 0.19
N GLU A 64 11.48 -12.04 0.13
CA GLU A 64 12.24 -13.28 -0.05
C GLU A 64 12.03 -14.26 1.11
N THR A 65 12.07 -13.76 2.35
CA THR A 65 11.90 -14.66 3.52
C THR A 65 10.48 -15.19 3.64
N HIS A 66 9.46 -14.42 3.21
CA HIS A 66 8.07 -14.88 3.21
C HIS A 66 7.81 -15.99 2.18
N THR A 67 8.61 -16.05 1.11
CA THR A 67 8.48 -17.06 0.05
C THR A 67 9.46 -18.23 0.15
N LEU A 68 10.47 -18.16 1.03
CA LEU A 68 11.49 -19.20 1.17
C LEU A 68 11.50 -19.89 2.53
N LYS A 69 10.97 -19.26 3.57
CA LYS A 69 10.92 -19.82 4.92
C LYS A 69 9.55 -20.39 5.23
N ASN A 70 9.51 -21.33 6.18
CA ASN A 70 8.27 -21.95 6.64
C ASN A 70 7.46 -20.95 7.50
N TYR A 71 6.82 -20.00 6.81
CA TYR A 71 6.06 -18.91 7.42
C TYR A 71 4.54 -19.13 7.39
N THR A 72 4.07 -20.29 6.94
CA THR A 72 2.66 -20.66 7.17
C THR A 72 2.31 -20.61 8.66
N PRO A 73 1.05 -20.42 9.04
CA PRO A 73 0.65 -20.30 10.44
C PRO A 73 1.17 -21.43 11.33
N ASP A 74 1.20 -22.66 10.84
CA ASP A 74 1.73 -23.82 11.57
C ASP A 74 3.26 -23.94 11.53
N GLY A 75 3.94 -23.15 10.70
CA GLY A 75 5.39 -23.12 10.55
C GLY A 75 5.98 -24.31 9.80
N LYS A 76 5.18 -25.10 9.08
CA LYS A 76 5.61 -26.33 8.43
C LYS A 76 5.97 -26.17 6.97
N THR A 77 5.37 -25.22 6.29
CA THR A 77 5.56 -24.98 4.85
C THR A 77 5.85 -23.52 4.56
N VAL A 78 6.34 -23.27 3.36
CA VAL A 78 6.50 -21.91 2.83
C VAL A 78 5.14 -21.35 2.39
N GLY A 79 4.98 -20.04 2.50
CA GLY A 79 3.83 -19.33 1.94
C GLY A 79 3.85 -19.39 0.41
N THR A 80 2.69 -19.60 -0.20
CA THR A 80 2.55 -19.59 -1.66
C THR A 80 2.31 -18.16 -2.16
N CYS A 81 2.68 -17.88 -3.41
CA CYS A 81 2.49 -16.55 -4.01
C CYS A 81 1.03 -16.09 -3.92
N VAL A 82 0.08 -17.01 -4.12
CA VAL A 82 -1.35 -16.71 -4.17
C VAL A 82 -2.01 -16.43 -2.81
N GLU A 83 -1.33 -16.69 -1.71
CA GLU A 83 -1.80 -16.29 -0.38
C GLU A 83 -1.80 -14.76 -0.21
N CYS A 84 -0.88 -14.07 -0.90
CA CYS A 84 -0.82 -12.62 -0.93
C CYS A 84 -1.34 -12.06 -2.27
N HIS A 85 -0.94 -12.67 -3.41
CA HIS A 85 -1.36 -12.27 -4.75
C HIS A 85 -2.64 -12.99 -5.16
N HIS A 86 -3.74 -12.68 -4.50
CA HIS A 86 -5.00 -13.41 -4.61
C HIS A 86 -5.63 -13.39 -6.02
N THR A 87 -5.31 -12.39 -6.86
CA THR A 87 -5.77 -12.32 -8.26
C THR A 87 -4.98 -13.21 -9.19
N ASP A 88 -3.89 -13.80 -8.72
CA ASP A 88 -2.95 -14.59 -9.52
C ASP A 88 -3.17 -16.11 -9.40
N GLN A 89 -4.32 -16.52 -8.89
CA GLN A 89 -4.73 -17.92 -8.85
C GLN A 89 -5.74 -18.23 -9.97
N PRO A 90 -5.86 -19.51 -10.43
CA PRO A 90 -6.81 -19.90 -11.45
C PRO A 90 -8.26 -19.60 -11.04
N LYS A 91 -9.11 -19.27 -12.01
CA LYS A 91 -10.55 -19.04 -11.76
C LYS A 91 -11.22 -20.18 -11.00
N ALA A 92 -10.85 -21.43 -11.28
CA ALA A 92 -11.39 -22.60 -10.59
C ALA A 92 -11.08 -22.64 -9.08
N ASN A 93 -10.06 -21.92 -8.64
CA ASN A 93 -9.63 -21.89 -7.24
C ASN A 93 -10.21 -20.68 -6.47
N LEU A 94 -10.86 -19.75 -7.17
CA LEU A 94 -11.44 -18.57 -6.55
C LEU A 94 -12.61 -18.96 -5.64
N LYS A 95 -12.63 -18.36 -4.47
CA LYS A 95 -13.73 -18.47 -3.50
C LYS A 95 -14.18 -17.06 -3.12
N PRO A 96 -15.48 -16.84 -2.89
CA PRO A 96 -15.95 -15.55 -2.40
C PRO A 96 -15.16 -15.09 -1.16
N PRO A 97 -14.84 -13.81 -1.04
CA PRO A 97 -15.24 -12.66 -1.88
C PRO A 97 -14.39 -12.48 -3.16
N LEU A 98 -13.40 -13.33 -3.44
CA LEU A 98 -12.53 -13.23 -4.61
C LEU A 98 -13.28 -13.72 -5.85
N VAL A 99 -13.47 -12.85 -6.83
CA VAL A 99 -14.28 -13.15 -8.04
C VAL A 99 -13.51 -12.93 -9.34
N THR A 100 -12.28 -12.45 -9.27
CA THR A 100 -11.45 -12.13 -10.43
C THR A 100 -10.15 -12.92 -10.43
N SER A 101 -9.71 -13.36 -11.60
CA SER A 101 -8.41 -13.99 -11.81
C SER A 101 -7.86 -13.60 -13.17
N GLU A 102 -6.56 -13.38 -13.20
CA GLU A 102 -5.79 -13.06 -14.41
C GLU A 102 -5.07 -14.30 -14.98
N ARG A 103 -5.20 -15.47 -14.32
CA ARG A 103 -4.41 -16.66 -14.67
C ARG A 103 -5.26 -17.92 -14.91
N ASN A 104 -4.69 -18.80 -15.73
CA ASN A 104 -5.21 -20.15 -15.92
C ASN A 104 -4.48 -21.20 -15.08
N VAL A 105 -3.29 -20.85 -14.56
CA VAL A 105 -2.45 -21.70 -13.70
C VAL A 105 -2.08 -20.94 -12.43
N VAL A 106 -1.76 -21.68 -11.37
CA VAL A 106 -1.32 -21.09 -10.10
C VAL A 106 0.01 -20.36 -10.31
N LEU A 107 0.13 -19.15 -9.78
CA LEU A 107 1.38 -18.39 -9.81
C LEU A 107 2.45 -19.10 -8.98
N THR A 108 3.59 -19.34 -9.62
CA THR A 108 4.84 -19.77 -8.98
C THR A 108 6.00 -18.98 -9.55
N ALA A 109 7.16 -19.04 -8.90
CA ALA A 109 8.37 -18.40 -9.40
C ALA A 109 8.77 -18.94 -10.78
N GLU A 110 8.53 -20.22 -11.06
CA GLU A 110 8.80 -20.84 -12.37
C GLU A 110 7.84 -20.33 -13.44
N VAL A 111 6.55 -20.26 -13.13
CA VAL A 111 5.54 -19.69 -14.05
C VAL A 111 5.90 -18.24 -14.39
N LEU A 112 6.38 -17.46 -13.43
CA LEU A 112 6.72 -16.06 -13.68
C LEU A 112 7.93 -15.89 -14.62
N LYS A 113 8.84 -16.88 -14.68
CA LYS A 113 9.99 -16.88 -15.61
C LYS A 113 9.57 -17.08 -17.08
N ASP A 114 8.41 -17.67 -17.32
CA ASP A 114 7.90 -17.83 -18.68
C ASP A 114 7.64 -16.45 -19.30
N ALA A 115 8.21 -16.23 -20.50
CA ALA A 115 8.02 -14.98 -21.22
C ALA A 115 6.53 -14.70 -21.55
N ALA A 116 5.75 -15.75 -21.78
CA ALA A 116 4.32 -15.68 -22.06
C ALA A 116 3.46 -15.42 -20.80
N ALA A 117 3.99 -15.64 -19.61
CA ALA A 117 3.26 -15.37 -18.38
C ALA A 117 3.02 -13.85 -18.22
N GLY A 118 1.79 -13.49 -17.89
CA GLY A 118 1.44 -12.10 -17.53
C GLY A 118 2.18 -11.62 -16.28
N PRO A 119 2.35 -10.32 -16.08
CA PRO A 119 2.92 -9.75 -14.86
C PRO A 119 2.02 -10.02 -13.64
N VAL A 120 2.59 -9.92 -12.45
CA VAL A 120 1.87 -10.00 -11.18
C VAL A 120 1.22 -8.64 -10.91
N LYS A 121 -0.06 -8.65 -10.56
CA LYS A 121 -0.79 -7.44 -10.14
C LYS A 121 -0.33 -7.04 -8.73
N MET A 122 -0.04 -5.76 -8.56
CA MET A 122 0.27 -5.21 -7.25
C MET A 122 -0.99 -4.75 -6.54
N CYS A 123 -1.02 -4.86 -5.22
CA CYS A 123 -2.18 -4.49 -4.40
C CYS A 123 -2.74 -3.11 -4.76
N ARG A 124 -1.86 -2.13 -4.95
CA ARG A 124 -2.20 -0.74 -5.28
C ARG A 124 -2.75 -0.51 -6.69
N GLY A 125 -2.72 -1.52 -7.54
CA GLY A 125 -3.43 -1.45 -8.83
C GLY A 125 -4.96 -1.44 -8.71
N CYS A 126 -5.47 -2.01 -7.61
CA CYS A 126 -6.89 -2.12 -7.30
C CYS A 126 -7.27 -1.49 -5.95
N HIS A 127 -6.40 -1.62 -4.95
CA HIS A 127 -6.57 -1.04 -3.62
C HIS A 127 -5.89 0.33 -3.59
N LEU A 128 -6.62 1.37 -4.02
CA LEU A 128 -6.12 2.74 -4.07
C LEU A 128 -5.99 3.33 -2.66
N GLN A 129 -5.28 4.44 -2.53
CA GLN A 129 -5.22 5.17 -1.26
C GLN A 129 -6.59 5.75 -0.90
N ALA A 130 -6.85 5.92 0.37
CA ALA A 130 -8.03 6.63 0.85
C ALA A 130 -8.08 8.03 0.23
N GLY A 131 -9.24 8.39 -0.33
CA GLY A 131 -9.42 9.67 -1.02
C GLY A 131 -9.02 9.69 -2.50
N ASP A 132 -8.48 8.59 -3.05
CA ASP A 132 -8.32 8.43 -4.49
C ASP A 132 -9.59 7.80 -5.09
N ASP A 133 -10.40 8.62 -5.75
CA ASP A 133 -11.66 8.20 -6.37
C ASP A 133 -11.51 7.88 -7.87
N SER A 134 -10.28 7.72 -8.36
CA SER A 134 -10.02 7.44 -9.79
C SER A 134 -10.63 6.12 -10.26
N LYS A 135 -10.88 5.17 -9.34
CA LYS A 135 -11.55 3.89 -9.58
C LYS A 135 -12.38 3.46 -8.37
N PRO A 136 -13.44 2.67 -8.56
CA PRO A 136 -14.14 2.05 -7.46
C PRO A 136 -13.22 1.11 -6.69
N LEU A 137 -13.21 1.24 -5.36
CA LEU A 137 -12.49 0.31 -4.49
C LEU A 137 -13.20 -1.05 -4.46
N PRO A 138 -12.44 -2.15 -4.35
CA PRO A 138 -13.01 -3.46 -4.01
C PRO A 138 -13.77 -3.39 -2.68
N VAL A 139 -14.84 -4.16 -2.58
CA VAL A 139 -15.72 -4.19 -1.39
C VAL A 139 -15.91 -5.61 -0.93
N ILE A 140 -15.84 -5.84 0.38
CA ILE A 140 -16.21 -7.11 1.02
C ILE A 140 -17.34 -6.90 2.00
N THR A 141 -18.06 -7.98 2.31
CA THR A 141 -19.01 -7.99 3.43
C THR A 141 -18.34 -8.61 4.64
N LYS A 142 -18.18 -7.83 5.71
CA LYS A 142 -17.65 -8.28 6.99
C LYS A 142 -18.68 -7.96 8.08
N ASP A 143 -19.09 -8.96 8.83
CA ASP A 143 -20.09 -8.82 9.91
C ASP A 143 -21.39 -8.11 9.44
N GLY A 144 -21.85 -8.46 8.23
CA GLY A 144 -23.05 -7.87 7.60
C GLY A 144 -22.88 -6.44 7.08
N LYS A 145 -21.68 -5.86 7.17
CA LYS A 145 -21.38 -4.50 6.70
C LYS A 145 -20.50 -4.52 5.46
N GLN A 146 -20.75 -3.58 4.56
CA GLN A 146 -19.88 -3.34 3.40
C GLN A 146 -18.63 -2.61 3.84
N VAL A 147 -17.45 -3.18 3.57
CA VAL A 147 -16.14 -2.60 3.86
C VAL A 147 -15.41 -2.35 2.55
N LYS A 148 -15.08 -1.10 2.26
CA LYS A 148 -14.22 -0.72 1.14
C LYS A 148 -12.78 -1.08 1.49
N LEU A 149 -12.10 -1.71 0.55
CA LEU A 149 -10.71 -2.12 0.69
C LEU A 149 -9.81 -1.12 -0.02
N ASP A 150 -9.50 -0.01 0.65
CA ASP A 150 -8.38 0.84 0.26
C ASP A 150 -7.04 0.11 0.53
N ASN A 151 -5.92 0.74 0.25
CA ASN A 151 -4.61 0.11 0.41
C ASN A 151 -4.31 -0.23 1.88
N GLU A 152 -4.65 0.63 2.84
CA GLU A 152 -4.42 0.39 4.26
C GLU A 152 -5.21 -0.83 4.73
N VAL A 153 -6.53 -0.85 4.50
CA VAL A 153 -7.40 -1.94 4.91
C VAL A 153 -7.02 -3.24 4.22
N ALA A 154 -6.63 -3.20 2.92
CA ALA A 154 -6.23 -4.39 2.19
C ALA A 154 -4.93 -5.00 2.73
N TYR A 155 -3.88 -4.20 2.96
CA TYR A 155 -2.63 -4.69 3.54
C TYR A 155 -2.84 -5.23 4.95
N HIS A 156 -3.50 -4.49 5.83
CA HIS A 156 -3.75 -4.93 7.20
C HIS A 156 -4.57 -6.22 7.22
N THR A 157 -5.64 -6.32 6.43
CA THR A 157 -6.47 -7.54 6.37
C THR A 157 -5.63 -8.74 5.93
N ASN A 158 -4.82 -8.58 4.90
CA ASN A 158 -4.03 -9.70 4.36
C ASN A 158 -2.90 -10.12 5.32
N CYS A 159 -2.11 -9.18 5.82
CA CYS A 159 -1.01 -9.47 6.73
C CYS A 159 -1.51 -10.04 8.08
N PHE A 160 -2.53 -9.42 8.66
CA PHE A 160 -3.05 -9.84 9.97
C PHE A 160 -3.73 -11.20 9.93
N ALA A 161 -4.41 -11.56 8.84
CA ALA A 161 -5.03 -12.88 8.72
C ALA A 161 -4.02 -14.02 8.94
N CYS A 162 -2.84 -13.91 8.35
CA CYS A 162 -1.77 -14.89 8.51
C CYS A 162 -1.05 -14.75 9.86
N HIS A 163 -0.70 -13.53 10.26
CA HIS A 163 0.04 -13.27 11.50
C HIS A 163 -0.77 -13.64 12.75
N ASP A 164 -2.05 -13.33 12.81
CA ASP A 164 -2.92 -13.71 13.93
C ASP A 164 -3.06 -15.24 14.03
N ALA A 165 -3.23 -15.92 12.88
CA ALA A 165 -3.26 -17.37 12.85
C ALA A 165 -1.93 -17.99 13.30
N ALA A 166 -0.79 -17.39 12.89
CA ALA A 166 0.54 -17.84 13.29
C ALA A 166 0.78 -17.62 14.79
N ILE A 167 0.42 -16.48 15.35
CA ILE A 167 0.52 -16.19 16.79
C ILE A 167 -0.36 -17.14 17.60
N LYS A 168 -1.59 -17.42 17.11
CA LYS A 168 -2.49 -18.38 17.76
C LYS A 168 -1.91 -19.78 17.79
N ALA A 169 -1.30 -20.24 16.68
CA ALA A 169 -0.69 -21.56 16.57
C ALA A 169 0.66 -21.66 17.31
N ARG A 170 1.40 -20.56 17.39
CA ARG A 170 2.77 -20.46 17.95
C ARG A 170 2.89 -19.19 18.78
N PRO A 171 2.46 -19.19 20.05
CA PRO A 171 2.37 -17.97 20.88
C PRO A 171 3.70 -17.24 21.13
N ASP A 172 4.85 -17.94 20.99
CA ASP A 172 6.17 -17.33 21.06
C ASP A 172 6.43 -16.30 19.96
N LEU A 173 5.70 -16.35 18.88
CA LEU A 173 5.79 -15.36 17.80
C LEU A 173 5.22 -13.99 18.19
N ALA A 174 4.36 -13.89 19.19
CA ALA A 174 3.78 -12.61 19.62
C ALA A 174 4.82 -11.56 20.02
N THR A 175 6.04 -11.97 20.38
CA THR A 175 7.15 -11.06 20.66
C THR A 175 7.90 -10.60 19.39
N LYS A 176 7.77 -11.34 18.29
CA LYS A 176 8.56 -11.16 17.05
C LYS A 176 7.77 -10.50 15.93
N ILE A 177 6.49 -10.83 15.80
CA ILE A 177 5.61 -10.31 14.76
C ILE A 177 4.39 -9.64 15.39
N SER A 178 3.71 -8.80 14.61
CA SER A 178 2.44 -8.19 15.00
C SER A 178 1.32 -8.76 14.14
N GLY A 179 0.19 -9.02 14.79
CA GLY A 179 -1.08 -9.23 14.12
C GLY A 179 -1.98 -7.98 14.27
N SER A 180 -3.27 -8.20 14.46
CA SER A 180 -4.28 -7.15 14.61
C SER A 180 -4.23 -6.37 15.92
N ASP A 181 -3.31 -6.69 16.85
CA ASP A 181 -3.12 -5.93 18.09
C ASP A 181 -2.57 -4.52 17.76
N PRO A 182 -3.34 -3.44 18.06
CA PRO A 182 -2.94 -2.07 17.71
C PRO A 182 -1.68 -1.58 18.42
N ARG A 183 -1.20 -2.28 19.46
CA ARG A 183 0.07 -1.98 20.15
C ARG A 183 1.29 -2.45 19.37
N GLY A 184 1.08 -3.21 18.30
CA GLY A 184 2.14 -3.81 17.49
C GLY A 184 2.54 -3.01 16.26
N CYS A 185 2.01 -1.82 16.02
CA CYS A 185 2.27 -1.03 14.81
C CYS A 185 3.76 -0.88 14.48
N VAL A 186 4.58 -0.58 15.50
CA VAL A 186 6.03 -0.39 15.36
C VAL A 186 6.83 -1.67 15.09
N LYS A 187 6.20 -2.84 15.08
CA LYS A 187 6.87 -4.08 14.66
C LYS A 187 6.90 -4.24 13.14
N CYS A 188 6.02 -3.55 12.44
CA CYS A 188 5.97 -3.51 10.99
C CYS A 188 6.44 -2.15 10.47
N HIS A 189 5.90 -1.06 11.03
CA HIS A 189 6.20 0.30 10.62
C HIS A 189 7.43 0.85 11.33
N VAL A 190 8.25 1.57 10.58
CA VAL A 190 9.32 2.40 11.18
C VAL A 190 8.66 3.52 11.98
N ALA A 191 9.12 3.73 13.22
CA ALA A 191 8.66 4.88 14.00
C ALA A 191 9.14 6.18 13.34
N LYS A 192 8.25 7.16 13.23
CA LYS A 192 8.59 8.53 12.82
C LYS A 192 9.04 9.37 13.99
#